data_3ec8aac7dfc77551f81a431365ab9036
#
_entry.id   3ec8aac7dfc77551f81a431365ab9036
#
_cell.length_a   1.000
_cell.length_b   1.000
_cell.length_c   1.000
_cell.angle_alpha   90.00
_cell.angle_beta   90.00
_cell.angle_gamma   90.00
#
_symmetry.space_group_name_H-M   'P 1'
#
loop_
_entity.id
_entity.type
_entity.pdbx_description
1 polymer ?
#
loop_
_entity_poly.entity_id
_entity_poly.type
_entity_poly.pdbx_seq_one_letter_code
_entity_poly.pdbx_strand_id
1 'polypeptide(L)'
;MEKKDIFQDIQNIRSSNPVIVLGSGASVSYGIPGMGVLANELKNFFKSNPYYDTATNDVVSDFIKLLDSGVGLEAALLDVKVPEIVEADIVNIVWKVIIESDAKVYERFISGEDINLRQLFDYIIYGDPNKTLNVISTNYDRIAEYAACQTDAYINIGFTHGLMGKLKDNIMLNPKKPEADYTGFINILKVHGSLDWYRRDGIICNIPNSVNIPLGFTPCIVTPGIINTNVLKRNHIDNFYQLWTKSLKVPKTMFVLVMVLMTNMFKKCCLNMPKRERQKY
;
A
#
# COMPACT_ATOMS: atom_id res chain seq x y z
N MET A 1 -9.64 3.25 -32.02
CA MET A 1 -8.70 2.19 -31.62
C MET A 1 -9.35 0.86 -31.95
N GLU A 2 -8.78 0.10 -32.89
CA GLU A 2 -9.36 -1.17 -33.31
C GLU A 2 -9.14 -2.25 -32.23
N LYS A 3 -10.06 -3.21 -32.10
CA LYS A 3 -9.94 -4.33 -31.12
C LYS A 3 -8.58 -5.06 -31.24
N LYS A 4 -8.02 -5.13 -32.44
CA LYS A 4 -6.74 -5.79 -32.71
C LYS A 4 -5.56 -5.08 -32.02
N ASP A 5 -5.59 -3.75 -31.95
CA ASP A 5 -4.55 -2.94 -31.31
C ASP A 5 -4.53 -3.16 -29.80
N ILE A 6 -5.72 -3.27 -29.17
CA ILE A 6 -5.85 -3.53 -27.73
C ILE A 6 -5.27 -4.89 -27.36
N PHE A 7 -5.54 -5.95 -28.12
CA PHE A 7 -4.99 -7.28 -27.86
C PHE A 7 -3.45 -7.31 -27.99
N GLN A 8 -2.92 -6.62 -28.99
CA GLN A 8 -1.48 -6.51 -29.17
C GLN A 8 -0.82 -5.77 -28.01
N ASP A 9 -1.43 -4.69 -27.55
CA ASP A 9 -0.95 -3.92 -26.40
C ASP A 9 -0.96 -4.76 -25.12
N ILE A 10 -2.03 -5.52 -24.87
CA ILE A 10 -2.13 -6.43 -23.72
C ILE A 10 -1.04 -7.52 -23.78
N GLN A 11 -0.77 -8.09 -24.95
CA GLN A 11 0.33 -9.08 -25.12
C GLN A 11 1.70 -8.44 -24.90
N ASN A 12 1.92 -7.24 -25.40
CA ASN A 12 3.16 -6.48 -25.21
C ASN A 12 3.39 -6.18 -23.74
N ILE A 13 2.34 -5.84 -22.99
CA ILE A 13 2.39 -5.63 -21.55
C ILE A 13 2.83 -6.91 -20.84
N ARG A 14 2.20 -8.04 -21.13
CA ARG A 14 2.55 -9.33 -20.53
C ARG A 14 4.03 -9.69 -20.76
N SER A 15 4.56 -9.45 -21.96
CA SER A 15 5.95 -9.76 -22.32
C SER A 15 6.97 -8.80 -21.71
N SER A 16 6.56 -7.61 -21.25
CA SER A 16 7.46 -6.53 -20.83
C SER A 16 7.84 -6.53 -19.35
N ASN A 17 7.49 -7.56 -18.55
CA ASN A 17 7.67 -7.57 -17.09
C ASN A 17 7.07 -6.32 -16.41
N PRO A 18 5.76 -6.15 -16.47
CA PRO A 18 5.11 -4.94 -15.98
C PRO A 18 5.26 -4.79 -14.47
N VAL A 19 5.26 -3.53 -14.01
CA VAL A 19 5.06 -3.19 -12.60
C VAL A 19 3.63 -2.68 -12.44
N ILE A 20 2.87 -3.29 -11.54
CA ILE A 20 1.52 -2.82 -11.20
C ILE A 20 1.62 -1.87 -10.02
N VAL A 21 0.98 -0.71 -10.14
CA VAL A 21 0.86 0.26 -9.05
C VAL A 21 -0.61 0.36 -8.64
N LEU A 22 -0.90 0.07 -7.37
CA LEU A 22 -2.25 0.10 -6.81
C LEU A 22 -2.41 1.31 -5.90
N GLY A 23 -3.39 2.14 -6.22
CA GLY A 23 -3.88 3.22 -5.37
C GLY A 23 -5.24 2.88 -4.76
N SER A 24 -5.80 3.79 -3.96
CA SER A 24 -7.07 3.61 -3.22
C SER A 24 -8.23 3.18 -4.11
N GLY A 25 -8.29 3.66 -5.36
CA GLY A 25 -9.32 3.26 -6.31
C GLY A 25 -9.37 1.76 -6.64
N ALA A 26 -8.25 1.04 -6.49
CA ALA A 26 -8.22 -0.41 -6.68
C ALA A 26 -9.00 -1.17 -5.59
N SER A 27 -9.21 -0.54 -4.43
CA SER A 27 -9.84 -1.16 -3.26
C SER A 27 -11.27 -0.69 -3.01
N VAL A 28 -11.70 0.41 -3.63
CA VAL A 28 -13.05 0.98 -3.45
C VAL A 28 -14.15 -0.01 -3.83
N SER A 29 -13.97 -0.78 -4.92
CA SER A 29 -14.94 -1.78 -5.37
C SER A 29 -15.16 -2.92 -4.36
N TYR A 30 -14.24 -3.10 -3.41
CA TYR A 30 -14.35 -4.07 -2.32
C TYR A 30 -14.95 -3.48 -1.05
N GLY A 31 -15.30 -2.19 -1.06
CA GLY A 31 -15.88 -1.49 0.09
C GLY A 31 -14.85 -0.91 1.05
N ILE A 32 -13.57 -0.85 0.66
CA ILE A 32 -12.54 -0.18 1.46
C ILE A 32 -12.76 1.34 1.38
N PRO A 33 -12.82 2.05 2.54
CA PRO A 33 -13.08 3.47 2.58
C PRO A 33 -11.96 4.28 1.93
N GLY A 34 -12.33 5.28 1.13
CA GLY A 34 -11.41 6.24 0.54
C GLY A 34 -11.09 7.41 1.50
N MET A 35 -10.17 8.29 1.07
CA MET A 35 -9.66 9.41 1.87
C MET A 35 -10.74 10.35 2.41
N GLY A 36 -11.86 10.54 1.69
CA GLY A 36 -12.97 11.37 2.15
C GLY A 36 -13.69 10.80 3.39
N VAL A 37 -13.87 9.47 3.44
CA VAL A 37 -14.45 8.79 4.60
C VAL A 37 -13.49 8.89 5.78
N LEU A 38 -12.20 8.64 5.56
CA LEU A 38 -11.18 8.76 6.61
C LEU A 38 -11.11 10.18 7.18
N ALA A 39 -11.17 11.20 6.32
CA ALA A 39 -11.21 12.61 6.76
C ALA A 39 -12.43 12.91 7.67
N ASN A 40 -13.59 12.35 7.32
CA ASN A 40 -14.79 12.53 8.13
C ASN A 40 -14.70 11.81 9.49
N GLU A 41 -14.18 10.60 9.52
CA GLU A 41 -13.97 9.86 10.78
C GLU A 41 -12.97 10.56 11.70
N LEU A 42 -11.89 11.09 11.16
CA LEU A 42 -10.93 11.90 11.92
C LEU A 42 -11.58 13.18 12.48
N LYS A 43 -12.37 13.91 11.66
CA LYS A 43 -13.11 15.08 12.14
C LYS A 43 -14.07 14.74 13.29
N ASN A 44 -14.81 13.64 13.16
CA ASN A 44 -15.74 13.19 14.19
C ASN A 44 -14.99 12.85 15.49
N PHE A 45 -13.89 12.12 15.38
CA PHE A 45 -13.07 11.78 16.53
C PHE A 45 -12.53 13.01 17.25
N PHE A 46 -11.88 13.93 16.55
CA PHE A 46 -11.28 15.11 17.15
C PHE A 46 -12.31 16.12 17.70
N LYS A 47 -13.50 16.21 17.11
CA LYS A 47 -14.59 17.02 17.66
C LYS A 47 -15.17 16.44 18.96
N SER A 48 -15.04 15.12 19.16
CA SER A 48 -15.60 14.42 20.33
C SER A 48 -14.60 14.19 21.47
N ASN A 49 -13.30 14.37 21.22
CA ASN A 49 -12.22 14.06 22.16
C ASN A 49 -11.29 15.26 22.39
N PRO A 50 -11.66 16.22 23.25
CA PRO A 50 -10.89 17.44 23.51
C PRO A 50 -9.82 17.27 24.61
N TYR A 51 -9.14 16.13 24.70
CA TYR A 51 -8.22 15.80 25.79
C TYR A 51 -6.75 16.20 25.57
N TYR A 52 -6.50 17.10 24.65
CA TYR A 52 -5.15 17.64 24.43
C TYR A 52 -4.94 18.95 25.21
N ASP A 53 -3.69 19.33 25.39
CA ASP A 53 -3.34 20.67 25.89
C ASP A 53 -3.80 21.75 24.89
N THR A 54 -3.80 23.01 25.33
CA THR A 54 -4.30 24.14 24.53
C THR A 54 -3.57 24.26 23.20
N ALA A 55 -2.23 24.14 23.20
CA ALA A 55 -1.43 24.28 21.97
C ALA A 55 -1.72 23.16 20.97
N THR A 56 -1.87 21.93 21.43
CA THR A 56 -2.24 20.78 20.60
C THR A 56 -3.67 20.93 20.05
N ASN A 57 -4.61 21.41 20.88
CA ASN A 57 -5.98 21.67 20.42
C ASN A 57 -6.06 22.76 19.34
N ASP A 58 -5.22 23.79 19.39
CA ASP A 58 -5.14 24.81 18.34
C ASP A 58 -4.70 24.18 17.01
N VAL A 59 -3.67 23.32 17.02
CA VAL A 59 -3.20 22.58 15.85
C VAL A 59 -4.29 21.65 15.29
N VAL A 60 -4.99 20.92 16.15
CA VAL A 60 -6.10 20.04 15.75
C VAL A 60 -7.25 20.87 15.16
N SER A 61 -7.56 22.02 15.74
CA SER A 61 -8.57 22.95 15.21
C SER A 61 -8.23 23.42 13.80
N ASP A 62 -6.97 23.80 13.56
CA ASP A 62 -6.52 24.23 12.24
C ASP A 62 -6.57 23.08 11.21
N PHE A 63 -6.18 21.88 11.60
CA PHE A 63 -6.35 20.69 10.78
C PHE A 63 -7.83 20.45 10.40
N ILE A 64 -8.75 20.54 11.37
CA ILE A 64 -10.19 20.39 11.10
C ILE A 64 -10.70 21.48 10.15
N LYS A 65 -10.29 22.75 10.33
CA LYS A 65 -10.67 23.85 9.44
C LYS A 65 -10.24 23.60 7.98
N LEU A 66 -9.04 23.07 7.76
CA LEU A 66 -8.57 22.70 6.42
C LEU A 66 -9.49 21.62 5.81
N LEU A 67 -9.81 20.57 6.57
CA LEU A 67 -10.72 19.53 6.09
C LEU A 67 -12.14 20.06 5.82
N ASP A 68 -12.65 20.97 6.66
CA ASP A 68 -13.96 21.59 6.48
C ASP A 68 -13.99 22.57 5.27
N SER A 69 -12.85 23.15 4.89
CA SER A 69 -12.71 23.97 3.69
C SER A 69 -12.60 23.14 2.39
N GLY A 70 -12.61 21.79 2.48
CA GLY A 70 -12.52 20.90 1.33
C GLY A 70 -11.09 20.54 0.92
N VAL A 71 -10.09 20.90 1.71
CA VAL A 71 -8.71 20.43 1.52
C VAL A 71 -8.66 18.92 1.76
N GLY A 72 -8.03 18.18 0.84
CA GLY A 72 -7.88 16.73 0.97
C GLY A 72 -7.03 16.33 2.18
N LEU A 73 -7.32 15.18 2.78
CA LEU A 73 -6.66 14.70 4.01
C LEU A 73 -5.13 14.74 3.92
N GLU A 74 -4.56 14.28 2.82
CA GLU A 74 -3.10 14.27 2.60
C GLU A 74 -2.52 15.69 2.58
N ALA A 75 -3.20 16.62 1.90
CA ALA A 75 -2.75 18.02 1.82
C ALA A 75 -2.89 18.72 3.18
N ALA A 76 -3.98 18.49 3.90
CA ALA A 76 -4.19 19.07 5.22
C ALA A 76 -3.11 18.62 6.24
N LEU A 77 -2.70 17.35 6.19
CA LEU A 77 -1.64 16.81 7.04
C LEU A 77 -0.22 17.25 6.63
N LEU A 78 -0.03 17.66 5.36
CA LEU A 78 1.21 18.30 4.91
C LEU A 78 1.34 19.73 5.41
N ASP A 79 0.22 20.45 5.42
CA ASP A 79 0.19 21.87 5.80
C ASP A 79 0.26 22.07 7.32
N VAL A 80 -0.38 21.17 8.08
CA VAL A 80 -0.40 21.22 9.54
C VAL A 80 0.55 20.18 10.11
N LYS A 81 1.60 20.64 10.80
CA LYS A 81 2.51 19.74 11.54
C LYS A 81 1.87 19.30 12.84
N VAL A 82 1.19 18.17 12.79
CA VAL A 82 0.54 17.61 13.98
C VAL A 82 1.58 17.06 14.98
N PRO A 83 1.37 17.23 16.29
CA PRO A 83 2.19 16.62 17.33
C PRO A 83 2.13 15.08 17.27
N GLU A 84 3.16 14.41 17.79
CA GLU A 84 3.29 12.94 17.78
C GLU A 84 2.08 12.22 18.41
N ILE A 85 1.51 12.79 19.47
CA ILE A 85 0.30 12.25 20.11
C ILE A 85 -0.91 12.26 19.18
N VAL A 86 -1.10 13.35 18.42
CA VAL A 86 -2.17 13.48 17.43
C VAL A 86 -1.92 12.55 16.24
N GLU A 87 -0.66 12.41 15.81
CA GLU A 87 -0.28 11.46 14.76
C GLU A 87 -0.61 10.02 15.17
N ALA A 88 -0.31 9.63 16.41
CA ALA A 88 -0.65 8.31 16.94
C ALA A 88 -2.16 8.05 16.92
N ASP A 89 -2.98 9.04 17.29
CA ASP A 89 -4.43 8.92 17.23
C ASP A 89 -4.93 8.82 15.78
N ILE A 90 -4.37 9.60 14.85
CA ILE A 90 -4.69 9.49 13.42
C ILE A 90 -4.39 8.08 12.91
N VAL A 91 -3.21 7.52 13.22
CA VAL A 91 -2.82 6.17 12.85
C VAL A 91 -3.83 5.14 13.38
N ASN A 92 -4.19 5.23 14.64
CA ASN A 92 -5.12 4.30 15.29
C ASN A 92 -6.53 4.37 14.67
N ILE A 93 -7.04 5.57 14.41
CA ILE A 93 -8.36 5.78 13.79
C ILE A 93 -8.36 5.26 12.35
N VAL A 94 -7.37 5.65 11.55
CA VAL A 94 -7.26 5.19 10.16
C VAL A 94 -7.16 3.67 10.11
N TRP A 95 -6.32 3.06 10.95
CA TRP A 95 -6.19 1.62 11.05
C TRP A 95 -7.54 0.95 11.37
N LYS A 96 -8.24 1.46 12.40
CA LYS A 96 -9.53 0.92 12.86
C LYS A 96 -10.61 0.99 11.77
N VAL A 97 -10.72 2.11 11.10
CA VAL A 97 -11.74 2.30 10.04
C VAL A 97 -11.49 1.37 8.86
N ILE A 98 -10.23 1.18 8.48
CA ILE A 98 -9.91 0.34 7.33
C ILE A 98 -10.00 -1.14 7.68
N ILE A 99 -9.54 -1.58 8.87
CA ILE A 99 -9.55 -2.99 9.26
C ILE A 99 -10.97 -3.56 9.31
N GLU A 100 -11.97 -2.77 9.73
CA GLU A 100 -13.37 -3.19 9.75
C GLU A 100 -13.92 -3.55 8.36
N SER A 101 -13.48 -2.83 7.34
CA SER A 101 -13.86 -3.10 5.95
C SER A 101 -13.02 -4.22 5.34
N ASP A 102 -11.73 -4.24 5.60
CA ASP A 102 -10.82 -5.27 5.14
C ASP A 102 -11.16 -6.65 5.72
N ALA A 103 -11.62 -6.72 6.98
CA ALA A 103 -12.08 -7.97 7.60
C ALA A 103 -13.27 -8.58 6.84
N LYS A 104 -14.20 -7.77 6.34
CA LYS A 104 -15.33 -8.25 5.53
C LYS A 104 -14.85 -8.81 4.19
N VAL A 105 -13.83 -8.21 3.60
CA VAL A 105 -13.21 -8.75 2.37
C VAL A 105 -12.47 -10.05 2.67
N TYR A 106 -11.78 -10.12 3.81
CA TYR A 106 -11.12 -11.35 4.27
C TYR A 106 -12.11 -12.51 4.43
N GLU A 107 -13.27 -12.27 5.06
CA GLU A 107 -14.32 -13.28 5.18
C GLU A 107 -14.83 -13.79 3.82
N ARG A 108 -15.01 -12.89 2.85
CA ARG A 108 -15.37 -13.26 1.47
C ARG A 108 -14.26 -14.06 0.79
N PHE A 109 -13.01 -13.62 0.96
CA PHE A 109 -11.84 -14.33 0.44
C PHE A 109 -11.74 -15.77 0.98
N ILE A 110 -11.84 -15.99 2.31
CA ILE A 110 -11.76 -17.34 2.89
C ILE A 110 -12.98 -18.22 2.57
N SER A 111 -14.12 -17.61 2.24
CA SER A 111 -15.30 -18.36 1.74
C SER A 111 -15.19 -18.76 0.26
N GLY A 112 -14.08 -18.41 -0.40
CA GLY A 112 -13.80 -18.79 -1.79
C GLY A 112 -14.28 -17.80 -2.84
N GLU A 113 -14.66 -16.57 -2.44
CA GLU A 113 -14.99 -15.52 -3.41
C GLU A 113 -13.73 -15.04 -4.13
N ASP A 114 -13.79 -14.97 -5.45
CA ASP A 114 -12.69 -14.49 -6.28
C ASP A 114 -12.46 -12.99 -6.11
N ILE A 115 -11.21 -12.62 -5.85
CA ILE A 115 -10.75 -11.23 -5.94
C ILE A 115 -10.37 -10.94 -7.40
N ASN A 116 -11.10 -10.05 -8.06
CA ASN A 116 -10.94 -9.78 -9.49
C ASN A 116 -9.49 -9.47 -9.92
N LEU A 117 -8.72 -8.86 -9.04
CA LEU A 117 -7.31 -8.55 -9.26
C LEU A 117 -6.46 -9.81 -9.50
N ARG A 118 -6.87 -10.97 -8.96
CA ARG A 118 -6.25 -12.28 -9.21
C ARG A 118 -6.15 -12.58 -10.70
N GLN A 119 -7.21 -12.32 -11.47
CA GLN A 119 -7.24 -12.64 -12.90
C GLN A 119 -6.14 -11.88 -13.67
N LEU A 120 -5.86 -10.64 -13.27
CA LEU A 120 -4.76 -9.86 -13.83
C LEU A 120 -3.40 -10.45 -13.44
N PHE A 121 -3.24 -10.88 -12.19
CA PHE A 121 -1.99 -11.48 -11.71
C PHE A 121 -1.72 -12.79 -12.43
N ASP A 122 -2.71 -13.70 -12.47
CA ASP A 122 -2.62 -14.97 -13.20
C ASP A 122 -2.27 -14.73 -14.67
N TYR A 123 -2.93 -13.79 -15.34
CA TYR A 123 -2.66 -13.48 -16.73
C TYR A 123 -1.20 -13.09 -16.99
N ILE A 124 -0.62 -12.29 -16.10
CA ILE A 124 0.75 -11.80 -16.27
C ILE A 124 1.78 -12.92 -16.05
N ILE A 125 1.58 -13.77 -15.02
CA ILE A 125 2.54 -14.83 -14.67
C ILE A 125 2.33 -16.14 -15.44
N TYR A 126 1.18 -16.32 -16.08
CA TYR A 126 0.78 -17.57 -16.72
C TYR A 126 1.82 -18.09 -17.71
N GLY A 127 2.14 -19.38 -17.60
CA GLY A 127 3.00 -20.10 -18.55
C GLY A 127 4.50 -19.85 -18.42
N ASP A 128 4.95 -19.09 -17.42
CA ASP A 128 6.38 -18.89 -17.13
C ASP A 128 6.65 -18.96 -15.62
N PRO A 129 7.09 -20.11 -15.08
CA PRO A 129 7.40 -20.26 -13.66
C PRO A 129 8.52 -19.35 -13.14
N ASN A 130 9.30 -18.73 -14.03
CA ASN A 130 10.34 -17.76 -13.67
C ASN A 130 9.84 -16.32 -13.73
N LYS A 131 8.61 -16.11 -14.19
CA LYS A 131 8.02 -14.77 -14.29
C LYS A 131 7.85 -14.15 -12.92
N THR A 132 8.28 -12.92 -12.81
CA THR A 132 8.13 -12.13 -11.61
C THR A 132 7.21 -10.94 -11.88
N LEU A 133 6.11 -10.85 -11.14
CA LEU A 133 5.23 -9.70 -11.11
C LEU A 133 5.60 -8.84 -9.90
N ASN A 134 5.88 -7.56 -10.12
CA ASN A 134 6.07 -6.59 -9.06
C ASN A 134 4.80 -5.75 -8.88
N VAL A 135 4.25 -5.77 -7.68
CA VAL A 135 3.08 -4.99 -7.28
C VAL A 135 3.51 -3.97 -6.24
N ILE A 136 3.24 -2.72 -6.48
CA ILE A 136 3.48 -1.62 -5.56
C ILE A 136 2.13 -1.10 -5.10
N SER A 137 1.87 -1.12 -3.80
CA SER A 137 0.62 -0.64 -3.25
C SER A 137 0.85 0.54 -2.31
N THR A 138 0.09 1.61 -2.52
CA THR A 138 0.00 2.74 -1.57
C THR A 138 -1.13 2.54 -0.55
N ASN A 139 -1.93 1.48 -0.71
CA ASN A 139 -3.06 1.18 0.16
C ASN A 139 -2.62 0.44 1.42
N TYR A 140 -3.33 0.65 2.51
CA TYR A 140 -3.12 -0.06 3.78
C TYR A 140 -3.80 -1.43 3.80
N ASP A 141 -4.91 -1.59 3.02
CA ASP A 141 -5.68 -2.84 2.91
C ASP A 141 -4.86 -3.99 2.31
N ARG A 142 -5.39 -5.20 2.39
CA ARG A 142 -4.72 -6.45 1.95
C ARG A 142 -5.31 -7.04 0.66
N ILE A 143 -5.98 -6.23 -0.16
CA ILE A 143 -6.62 -6.72 -1.41
C ILE A 143 -5.60 -7.33 -2.37
N ALA A 144 -4.41 -6.73 -2.48
CA ALA A 144 -3.33 -7.27 -3.33
C ALA A 144 -2.84 -8.63 -2.82
N GLU A 145 -2.70 -8.76 -1.50
CA GLU A 145 -2.29 -9.99 -0.83
C GLU A 145 -3.35 -11.10 -1.01
N TYR A 146 -4.63 -10.77 -0.83
CA TYR A 146 -5.72 -11.73 -1.05
C TYR A 146 -5.77 -12.21 -2.50
N ALA A 147 -5.67 -11.29 -3.46
CA ALA A 147 -5.62 -11.63 -4.87
C ALA A 147 -4.43 -12.54 -5.21
N ALA A 148 -3.25 -12.23 -4.65
CA ALA A 148 -2.06 -13.05 -4.84
C ALA A 148 -2.21 -14.44 -4.21
N CYS A 149 -2.79 -14.54 -3.01
CA CYS A 149 -3.04 -15.81 -2.33
C CYS A 149 -3.99 -16.74 -3.10
N GLN A 150 -4.79 -16.22 -4.02
CA GLN A 150 -5.65 -17.02 -4.90
C GLN A 150 -4.94 -17.52 -6.16
N THR A 151 -3.70 -17.10 -6.41
CA THR A 151 -2.84 -17.63 -7.46
C THR A 151 -1.96 -18.76 -6.92
N ASP A 152 -1.41 -19.58 -7.81
CA ASP A 152 -0.40 -20.58 -7.45
C ASP A 152 1.04 -20.01 -7.47
N ALA A 153 1.19 -18.70 -7.33
CA ALA A 153 2.48 -18.03 -7.32
C ALA A 153 3.14 -18.04 -5.94
N TYR A 154 4.45 -17.99 -5.91
CA TYR A 154 5.17 -17.66 -4.68
C TYR A 154 5.01 -16.17 -4.35
N ILE A 155 4.52 -15.87 -3.15
CA ILE A 155 4.24 -14.50 -2.72
C ILE A 155 5.34 -14.02 -1.78
N ASN A 156 5.95 -12.89 -2.12
CA ASN A 156 6.93 -12.21 -1.30
C ASN A 156 6.41 -10.84 -0.86
N ILE A 157 6.23 -10.68 0.45
CA ILE A 157 5.81 -9.44 1.11
C ILE A 157 6.92 -8.82 1.96
N GLY A 158 8.15 -9.36 1.88
CA GLY A 158 9.32 -8.83 2.59
C GLY A 158 9.51 -9.32 4.02
N PHE A 159 8.72 -10.26 4.48
CA PHE A 159 8.78 -10.81 5.82
C PHE A 159 9.29 -12.26 5.84
N THR A 160 9.87 -12.64 6.98
CA THR A 160 10.17 -14.06 7.23
C THR A 160 8.86 -14.84 7.36
N HIS A 161 8.91 -16.13 7.00
CA HIS A 161 7.75 -17.01 7.17
C HIS A 161 7.49 -17.31 8.66
N GLY A 162 6.23 -17.54 9.00
CA GLY A 162 5.77 -17.88 10.34
C GLY A 162 4.51 -17.10 10.74
N LEU A 163 3.98 -17.41 11.92
CA LEU A 163 2.77 -16.76 12.47
C LEU A 163 3.01 -15.26 12.76
N MET A 164 4.25 -14.90 13.04
CA MET A 164 4.69 -13.53 13.19
C MET A 164 6.00 -13.37 12.41
N GLY A 165 5.88 -12.92 11.16
CA GLY A 165 7.02 -12.63 10.31
C GLY A 165 7.78 -11.39 10.78
N LYS A 166 9.10 -11.34 10.55
CA LYS A 166 9.93 -10.16 10.78
C LYS A 166 10.33 -9.54 9.45
N LEU A 167 10.18 -8.22 9.33
CA LEU A 167 10.60 -7.50 8.13
C LEU A 167 12.10 -7.69 7.88
N LYS A 168 12.45 -8.05 6.66
CA LYS A 168 13.82 -8.26 6.20
C LYS A 168 14.04 -7.64 4.83
N ASP A 169 14.85 -6.61 4.79
CA ASP A 169 15.15 -5.88 3.56
C ASP A 169 15.72 -6.78 2.46
N ASN A 170 16.57 -7.74 2.81
CA ASN A 170 17.17 -8.67 1.86
C ASN A 170 16.16 -9.65 1.25
N ILE A 171 15.08 -9.99 1.93
CA ILE A 171 14.01 -10.83 1.39
C ILE A 171 13.27 -10.07 0.28
N MET A 172 12.99 -8.79 0.52
CA MET A 172 12.31 -7.96 -0.47
C MET A 172 13.20 -7.67 -1.69
N LEU A 173 14.48 -7.32 -1.45
CA LEU A 173 15.42 -6.94 -2.53
C LEU A 173 15.92 -8.11 -3.37
N ASN A 174 16.10 -9.26 -2.75
CA ASN A 174 16.66 -10.45 -3.38
C ASN A 174 15.89 -11.70 -2.93
N PRO A 175 14.63 -11.87 -3.37
CA PRO A 175 13.85 -13.04 -3.01
C PRO A 175 14.52 -14.29 -3.51
N LYS A 176 14.74 -15.26 -2.61
CA LYS A 176 15.23 -16.58 -3.02
C LYS A 176 14.07 -17.39 -3.57
N LYS A 177 14.29 -18.02 -4.74
CA LYS A 177 13.33 -18.94 -5.31
C LYS A 177 13.22 -20.17 -4.40
N PRO A 178 12.03 -20.51 -3.85
CA PRO A 178 11.86 -21.76 -3.15
C PRO A 178 11.90 -22.95 -4.12
N GLU A 179 12.30 -24.10 -3.61
CA GLU A 179 12.25 -25.37 -4.33
C GLU A 179 10.82 -25.93 -4.26
N ALA A 180 9.90 -25.38 -5.05
CA ALA A 180 8.52 -25.83 -5.14
C ALA A 180 7.91 -25.47 -6.49
N ASP A 181 6.86 -26.15 -6.88
CA ASP A 181 6.13 -25.96 -8.13
C ASP A 181 5.20 -24.74 -8.04
N TYR A 182 5.77 -23.55 -8.21
CA TYR A 182 4.99 -22.30 -8.34
C TYR A 182 4.83 -21.90 -9.80
N THR A 183 3.68 -21.32 -10.14
CA THR A 183 3.38 -20.81 -11.48
C THR A 183 4.10 -19.51 -11.81
N GLY A 184 4.73 -18.86 -10.83
CA GLY A 184 5.48 -17.62 -10.94
C GLY A 184 5.78 -16.99 -9.59
N PHE A 185 6.19 -15.73 -9.60
CA PHE A 185 6.50 -14.94 -8.40
C PHE A 185 5.70 -13.65 -8.37
N ILE A 186 5.18 -13.29 -7.20
CA ILE A 186 4.52 -12.01 -6.98
C ILE A 186 5.21 -11.33 -5.80
N ASN A 187 5.87 -10.20 -6.06
CA ASN A 187 6.39 -9.33 -5.01
C ASN A 187 5.37 -8.24 -4.74
N ILE A 188 4.93 -8.11 -3.49
CA ILE A 188 4.01 -7.04 -3.06
C ILE A 188 4.77 -6.09 -2.14
N LEU A 189 4.89 -4.85 -2.57
CA LEU A 189 5.57 -3.79 -1.85
C LEU A 189 4.56 -2.76 -1.34
N LYS A 190 4.37 -2.71 -0.02
CA LYS A 190 3.50 -1.76 0.67
C LYS A 190 4.30 -0.55 1.11
N VAL A 191 4.17 0.56 0.36
CA VAL A 191 4.99 1.76 0.60
C VAL A 191 4.55 2.60 1.79
N HIS A 192 3.31 2.46 2.19
CA HIS A 192 2.73 3.16 3.34
C HIS A 192 2.47 2.23 4.54
N GLY A 193 3.07 1.03 4.54
CA GLY A 193 2.75 0.01 5.53
C GLY A 193 1.46 -0.74 5.22
N SER A 194 1.00 -1.57 6.12
CA SER A 194 -0.16 -2.43 5.95
C SER A 194 -0.90 -2.64 7.27
N LEU A 195 -2.18 -3.02 7.19
CA LEU A 195 -3.04 -3.30 8.35
C LEU A 195 -2.50 -4.41 9.26
N ASP A 196 -1.72 -5.33 8.73
CA ASP A 196 -1.11 -6.45 9.43
C ASP A 196 0.34 -6.21 9.85
N TRP A 197 0.85 -4.98 9.65
CA TRP A 197 2.18 -4.59 10.08
C TRP A 197 2.15 -3.87 11.42
N TYR A 198 2.98 -4.33 12.34
CA TYR A 198 3.05 -3.78 13.69
C TYR A 198 4.50 -3.57 14.10
N ARG A 199 4.71 -2.61 15.00
CA ARG A 199 5.98 -2.38 15.66
C ARG A 199 5.91 -2.79 17.13
N ARG A 200 6.94 -3.53 17.55
CA ARG A 200 7.21 -3.80 18.97
C ARG A 200 8.72 -3.80 19.20
N ASP A 201 9.17 -3.10 20.20
CA ASP A 201 10.61 -3.02 20.59
C ASP A 201 11.52 -2.63 19.39
N GLY A 202 11.06 -1.71 18.54
CA GLY A 202 11.77 -1.24 17.35
C GLY A 202 11.82 -2.24 16.18
N ILE A 203 11.19 -3.40 16.30
CA ILE A 203 11.11 -4.43 15.26
C ILE A 203 9.75 -4.31 14.55
N ILE A 204 9.78 -4.30 13.21
CA ILE A 204 8.56 -4.39 12.41
C ILE A 204 8.27 -5.86 12.15
N CYS A 205 7.06 -6.27 12.48
CA CYS A 205 6.55 -7.62 12.26
C CYS A 205 5.21 -7.60 11.53
N ASN A 206 4.91 -8.71 10.86
CA ASN A 206 3.64 -9.00 10.24
C ASN A 206 2.87 -9.97 11.13
N ILE A 207 1.63 -9.62 11.50
CA ILE A 207 0.70 -10.46 12.25
C ILE A 207 -0.57 -10.58 11.42
N PRO A 208 -0.70 -11.64 10.61
CA PRO A 208 -1.88 -11.85 9.78
C PRO A 208 -3.14 -11.98 10.62
N ASN A 209 -4.26 -11.51 10.07
CA ASN A 209 -5.62 -11.71 10.59
C ASN A 209 -5.94 -11.12 11.98
N SER A 210 -5.14 -10.20 12.49
CA SER A 210 -5.51 -9.46 13.68
C SER A 210 -6.58 -8.41 13.32
N VAL A 211 -7.75 -8.49 13.94
CA VAL A 211 -8.83 -7.47 13.84
C VAL A 211 -8.76 -6.45 14.98
N ASN A 212 -7.83 -6.63 15.89
CA ASN A 212 -7.52 -5.72 16.98
C ASN A 212 -6.01 -5.50 17.03
N ILE A 213 -5.60 -4.32 17.49
CA ILE A 213 -4.19 -4.05 17.74
C ILE A 213 -3.73 -4.93 18.91
N PRO A 214 -2.74 -5.83 18.73
CA PRO A 214 -2.28 -6.67 19.80
C PRO A 214 -1.63 -5.85 20.93
N LEU A 215 -1.77 -6.30 22.18
CA LEU A 215 -1.23 -5.60 23.34
C LEU A 215 0.29 -5.41 23.23
N GLY A 216 0.74 -4.18 23.41
CA GLY A 216 2.15 -3.81 23.30
C GLY A 216 2.67 -3.65 21.87
N PHE A 217 1.77 -3.63 20.87
CA PHE A 217 2.10 -3.36 19.48
C PHE A 217 1.54 -2.02 19.02
N THR A 218 2.21 -1.40 18.06
CA THR A 218 1.75 -0.19 17.38
C THR A 218 1.58 -0.47 15.89
N PRO A 219 0.46 -0.09 15.25
CA PRO A 219 0.30 -0.24 13.81
C PRO A 219 1.40 0.48 13.04
N CYS A 220 1.89 -0.15 11.98
CA CYS A 220 2.87 0.43 11.06
C CYS A 220 2.18 0.83 9.76
N ILE A 221 1.43 1.93 9.82
CA ILE A 221 0.92 2.64 8.65
C ILE A 221 1.45 4.07 8.67
N VAL A 222 1.82 4.58 7.50
CA VAL A 222 2.28 5.97 7.34
C VAL A 222 1.08 6.85 7.11
N THR A 223 0.88 7.84 7.96
CA THR A 223 -0.20 8.82 7.78
C THR A 223 -0.08 9.50 6.42
N PRO A 224 -1.20 9.65 5.69
CA PRO A 224 -1.19 10.37 4.42
C PRO A 224 -0.58 11.76 4.60
N GLY A 225 0.39 12.11 3.72
CA GLY A 225 1.02 13.44 3.76
C GLY A 225 2.19 13.58 4.74
N ILE A 226 2.32 12.76 5.76
CA ILE A 226 3.44 12.83 6.70
C ILE A 226 4.54 11.88 6.24
N ILE A 227 5.65 12.43 5.74
CA ILE A 227 6.89 11.67 5.52
C ILE A 227 7.58 11.52 6.89
N ASN A 228 6.95 10.81 7.81
CA ASN A 228 7.59 10.52 9.08
C ASN A 228 8.48 9.28 8.91
N THR A 229 9.77 9.54 8.69
CA THR A 229 10.82 8.53 8.53
C THR A 229 10.98 7.62 9.76
N ASN A 230 10.31 7.95 10.87
CA ASN A 230 10.34 7.16 12.10
C ASN A 230 9.35 5.98 12.09
N VAL A 231 8.26 6.05 11.32
CA VAL A 231 7.26 4.97 11.26
C VAL A 231 7.78 3.79 10.46
N LEU A 232 8.35 4.04 9.30
CA LEU A 232 9.12 3.06 8.53
C LEU A 232 10.58 3.50 8.60
N LYS A 233 11.49 2.65 9.07
CA LYS A 233 12.91 2.99 9.08
C LYS A 233 13.31 3.54 7.72
N ARG A 234 14.16 4.58 7.71
CA ARG A 234 14.68 5.22 6.49
C ARG A 234 15.12 4.19 5.44
N ASN A 235 15.71 3.09 5.90
CA ASN A 235 16.13 1.97 5.06
C ASN A 235 14.97 1.28 4.31
N HIS A 236 13.76 1.26 4.85
CA HIS A 236 12.62 0.63 4.17
C HIS A 236 12.14 1.47 2.98
N ILE A 237 12.15 2.79 3.12
CA ILE A 237 11.86 3.72 2.02
C ILE A 237 12.98 3.68 0.98
N ASP A 238 14.25 3.62 1.43
CA ASP A 238 15.41 3.50 0.53
C ASP A 238 15.39 2.16 -0.24
N ASN A 239 14.97 1.08 0.42
CA ASN A 239 14.79 -0.22 -0.23
C ASN A 239 13.64 -0.23 -1.23
N PHE A 240 12.55 0.51 -0.96
CA PHE A 240 11.50 0.77 -1.93
C PHE A 240 12.06 1.46 -3.17
N TYR A 241 12.86 2.51 -3.00
CA TYR A 241 13.52 3.19 -4.10
C TYR A 241 14.45 2.26 -4.89
N GLN A 242 15.18 1.37 -4.23
CA GLN A 242 16.04 0.40 -4.89
C GLN A 242 15.24 -0.64 -5.68
N LEU A 243 14.14 -1.17 -5.12
CA LEU A 243 13.24 -2.06 -5.84
C LEU A 243 12.57 -1.35 -7.01
N TRP A 244 12.08 -0.15 -6.78
CA TRP A 244 11.53 0.71 -7.82
C TRP A 244 12.52 0.93 -8.95
N THR A 245 13.74 1.37 -8.63
CA THR A 245 14.78 1.61 -9.64
C THR A 245 15.25 0.33 -10.33
N LYS A 246 15.33 -0.80 -9.63
CA LYS A 246 15.61 -2.12 -10.24
C LYS A 246 14.46 -2.53 -11.16
N SER A 247 13.23 -2.39 -10.72
CA SER A 247 12.03 -2.72 -11.52
C SER A 247 11.92 -1.82 -12.74
N LEU A 248 12.24 -0.52 -12.62
CA LEU A 248 12.23 0.44 -13.72
C LEU A 248 13.40 0.32 -14.68
N LYS A 249 14.53 -0.27 -14.28
CA LYS A 249 15.66 -0.54 -15.21
C LYS A 249 15.35 -1.61 -16.25
N VAL A 250 14.33 -2.43 -16.01
CA VAL A 250 13.97 -3.57 -16.84
C VAL A 250 12.64 -3.38 -17.59
N PRO A 251 11.58 -2.72 -17.04
CA PRO A 251 10.29 -2.69 -17.71
C PRO A 251 10.28 -1.68 -18.85
N LYS A 252 9.88 -2.15 -20.02
CA LYS A 252 9.50 -1.29 -21.13
C LYS A 252 8.13 -0.64 -20.92
N THR A 253 7.37 -1.10 -19.92
CA THR A 253 5.99 -0.67 -19.66
C THR A 253 5.68 -0.70 -18.16
N MET A 254 5.25 0.43 -17.61
CA MET A 254 4.70 0.54 -16.26
C MET A 254 3.17 0.60 -16.36
N PHE A 255 2.49 -0.32 -15.67
CA PHE A 255 1.03 -0.31 -15.59
C PHE A 255 0.58 0.38 -14.31
N VAL A 256 -0.08 1.52 -14.45
CA VAL A 256 -0.73 2.20 -13.32
C VAL A 256 -2.22 1.85 -13.35
N LEU A 257 -2.61 0.88 -12.56
CA LEU A 257 -4.00 0.50 -12.43
C LEU A 257 -4.68 1.38 -11.37
N VAL A 258 -5.56 2.24 -11.83
CA VAL A 258 -6.45 3.09 -11.02
C VAL A 258 -5.73 4.05 -10.09
N MET A 259 -5.36 5.17 -10.64
CA MET A 259 -4.98 6.33 -9.85
C MET A 259 -6.21 7.06 -9.32
N VAL A 260 -6.33 7.11 -8.00
CA VAL A 260 -6.82 8.31 -7.33
C VAL A 260 -5.70 8.72 -6.38
N LEU A 261 -5.03 9.80 -6.74
CA LEU A 261 -3.96 10.49 -6.01
C LEU A 261 -2.62 9.74 -5.92
N MET A 262 -1.71 10.14 -6.80
CA MET A 262 -0.27 9.92 -6.59
C MET A 262 0.17 10.66 -5.33
N THR A 263 0.73 9.93 -4.37
CA THR A 263 1.41 10.57 -3.24
C THR A 263 2.54 11.47 -3.75
N ASN A 264 2.89 12.52 -3.01
CA ASN A 264 3.99 13.42 -3.38
C ASN A 264 5.31 12.68 -3.62
N MET A 265 5.50 11.52 -2.98
CA MET A 265 6.65 10.65 -3.19
C MET A 265 6.65 10.04 -4.60
N PHE A 266 5.50 9.58 -5.10
CA PHE A 266 5.32 9.07 -6.46
C PHE A 266 5.55 10.16 -7.50
N LYS A 267 4.99 11.36 -7.29
CA LYS A 267 5.23 12.53 -8.15
C LYS A 267 6.71 12.84 -8.25
N LYS A 268 7.44 12.77 -7.12
CA LYS A 268 8.88 13.04 -7.08
C LYS A 268 9.69 11.97 -7.82
N CYS A 269 9.29 10.68 -7.72
CA CYS A 269 9.89 9.59 -8.48
C CYS A 269 9.67 9.73 -9.98
N CYS A 270 8.44 10.01 -10.41
CA CYS A 270 8.11 10.21 -11.82
C CYS A 270 8.81 11.43 -12.42
N LEU A 271 8.98 12.51 -11.64
CA LEU A 271 9.70 13.73 -12.09
C LEU A 271 11.21 13.49 -12.28
N ASN A 272 11.79 12.52 -11.58
CA ASN A 272 13.20 12.15 -11.68
C ASN A 272 13.51 11.10 -12.75
N MET A 273 12.51 10.63 -13.49
CA MET A 273 12.72 9.73 -14.62
C MET A 273 13.46 10.43 -15.78
N PRO A 274 14.33 9.71 -16.52
CA PRO A 274 14.94 10.25 -17.73
C PRO A 274 13.91 10.80 -18.72
N LYS A 275 14.20 11.93 -19.37
CA LYS A 275 13.27 12.62 -20.27
C LYS A 275 12.64 11.75 -21.37
N ARG A 276 13.33 10.66 -21.81
CA ARG A 276 12.81 9.71 -22.81
C ARG A 276 11.60 8.89 -22.33
N GLU A 277 11.40 8.78 -21.01
CA GLU A 277 10.30 8.00 -20.43
C GLU A 277 9.10 8.89 -20.05
N ARG A 278 9.31 10.23 -19.97
CA ARG A 278 8.23 11.19 -19.65
C ARG A 278 7.22 11.42 -20.77
N GLN A 279 7.55 11.08 -22.02
CA GLN A 279 6.69 11.34 -23.18
C GLN A 279 5.61 10.25 -23.40
N LYS A 280 5.51 9.25 -22.54
CA LYS A 280 4.57 8.12 -22.67
C LYS A 280 3.49 8.09 -21.58
N TYR A 281 3.39 9.14 -20.73
CA TYR A 281 2.40 9.21 -19.65
C TYR A 281 1.59 10.50 -19.69
#